data_9335b807307470c4e80d152c461e5147
#
_entry.id   9335b807307470c4e80d152c461e5147
#
_cell.length_a   1.000
_cell.length_b   1.000
_cell.length_c   1.000
_cell.angle_alpha   90.00
_cell.angle_beta   90.00
_cell.angle_gamma   90.00
#
_symmetry.space_group_name_H-M   'P 1'
#
loop_
_entity.id
_entity.type
_entity.pdbx_description
1 polymer ?
#
loop_
_entity_poly.entity_id
_entity_poly.type
_entity_poly.pdbx_seq_one_letter_code
_entity_poly.pdbx_strand_id
1 'polypeptide(L)'
;VYKRQMEFYDDKISRLNVDLFIVDGLPAGKIAKKLTKLSHCVLYGFALGHRYEIDYSDYKGVMKLFVAVLANIGKLIPFPVIWKLWSALCRFDSRKERPLYFYTGYAPNWFYVEMKREWDDEVVEMPFEDTKFYVPSGWDELLTQLYGDYMKLPPKEKQIPEHSDMEIKIYD
;
A
#
# COMPACT_ATOMS: atom_id res chain seq x y z
N VAL A 1 8.56 -5.71 -3.41
CA VAL A 1 8.20 -4.30 -3.30
C VAL A 1 9.48 -3.52 -3.03
N TYR A 2 10.02 -2.94 -4.05
CA TYR A 2 11.10 -2.01 -3.84
C TYR A 2 10.48 -0.64 -3.56
N LYS A 3 10.38 -0.24 -2.30
CA LYS A 3 10.45 1.17 -2.00
C LYS A 3 11.81 1.62 -2.53
N ARG A 4 11.86 2.18 -3.71
CA ARG A 4 13.03 2.95 -4.13
C ARG A 4 12.99 4.25 -3.37
N GLN A 5 13.56 4.21 -2.18
CA GLN A 5 13.93 5.41 -1.46
C GLN A 5 15.13 6.00 -2.20
N MET A 6 14.93 7.13 -2.84
CA MET A 6 16.08 7.93 -3.24
C MET A 6 16.56 8.66 -1.99
N GLU A 7 17.61 8.15 -1.38
CA GLU A 7 18.36 8.87 -0.36
C GLU A 7 19.33 9.83 -1.07
N PHE A 8 19.13 11.09 -0.86
CA PHE A 8 20.10 12.09 -1.25
C PHE A 8 21.16 12.18 -0.14
N TYR A 9 22.39 11.82 -0.46
CA TYR A 9 23.53 11.87 0.47
C TYR A 9 24.08 13.29 0.72
N ASP A 10 23.36 14.33 0.30
CA ASP A 10 23.67 15.70 0.63
C ASP A 10 22.88 16.07 1.89
N ASP A 11 23.55 16.56 2.93
CA ASP A 11 22.94 17.01 4.20
C ASP A 11 21.85 18.09 4.03
N LYS A 12 21.67 18.59 2.82
CA LYS A 12 20.70 19.62 2.45
C LYS A 12 19.33 19.07 2.10
N ILE A 13 19.23 17.84 1.62
CA ILE A 13 17.95 17.19 1.26
C ILE A 13 17.96 15.76 1.80
N SER A 14 17.46 15.56 3.00
CA SER A 14 17.28 14.24 3.55
C SER A 14 15.83 13.76 3.30
N ARG A 15 15.71 12.57 2.65
CA ARG A 15 14.45 11.83 2.54
C ARG A 15 13.38 12.38 1.59
N LEU A 16 13.77 12.93 0.44
CA LEU A 16 12.79 13.08 -0.64
C LEU A 16 12.54 11.69 -1.26
N ASN A 17 11.32 11.17 -1.12
CA ASN A 17 10.94 9.88 -1.69
C ASN A 17 9.63 10.01 -2.46
N VAL A 18 9.52 9.21 -3.50
CA VAL A 18 8.27 9.01 -4.22
C VAL A 18 7.77 7.61 -3.87
N ASP A 19 6.60 7.53 -3.25
CA ASP A 19 5.98 6.25 -2.92
C ASP A 19 5.28 5.68 -4.16
N LEU A 20 5.65 4.44 -4.52
CA LEU A 20 5.00 3.69 -5.59
C LEU A 20 4.04 2.68 -4.96
N PHE A 21 2.75 2.89 -5.13
CA PHE A 21 1.72 1.98 -4.67
C PHE A 21 1.51 0.87 -5.70
N ILE A 22 1.97 -0.34 -5.37
CA ILE A 22 1.80 -1.51 -6.24
C ILE A 22 0.39 -2.06 -6.04
N VAL A 23 -0.28 -2.30 -7.15
CA VAL A 23 -1.60 -2.92 -7.19
C VAL A 23 -1.55 -4.22 -7.97
N ASP A 24 -2.24 -5.23 -7.49
CA ASP A 24 -2.39 -6.51 -8.17
C ASP A 24 -3.87 -6.85 -8.37
N GLY A 25 -4.14 -7.75 -9.30
CA GLY A 25 -5.49 -8.15 -9.67
C GLY A 25 -6.25 -8.84 -8.54
N LEU A 26 -7.51 -8.47 -8.34
CA LEU A 26 -8.39 -9.04 -7.32
C LEU A 26 -9.64 -9.66 -7.98
N PRO A 27 -9.99 -10.93 -7.68
CA PRO A 27 -11.18 -11.56 -8.23
C PRO A 27 -12.47 -10.93 -7.67
N ALA A 28 -13.53 -10.88 -8.47
CA ALA A 28 -14.83 -10.34 -8.03
C ALA A 28 -15.58 -11.27 -7.06
N GLY A 29 -15.40 -12.59 -7.17
CA GLY A 29 -16.11 -13.58 -6.35
C GLY A 29 -15.75 -13.46 -4.87
N LYS A 30 -16.76 -13.38 -3.98
CA LYS A 30 -16.57 -13.16 -2.53
C LYS A 30 -15.58 -14.12 -1.87
N ILE A 31 -15.65 -15.41 -2.19
CA ILE A 31 -14.77 -16.44 -1.61
C ILE A 31 -13.36 -16.28 -2.16
N ALA A 32 -13.22 -16.20 -3.49
CA ALA A 32 -11.93 -16.03 -4.15
C ALA A 32 -11.22 -14.75 -3.69
N LYS A 33 -11.95 -13.64 -3.58
CA LYS A 33 -11.47 -12.37 -3.03
C LYS A 33 -10.90 -12.54 -1.62
N LYS A 34 -11.67 -13.19 -0.73
CA LYS A 34 -11.21 -13.46 0.64
C LYS A 34 -9.95 -14.32 0.69
N LEU A 35 -9.90 -15.37 -0.13
CA LEU A 35 -8.73 -16.25 -0.19
C LEU A 35 -7.49 -15.52 -0.71
N THR A 36 -7.63 -14.72 -1.77
CA THR A 36 -6.52 -13.90 -2.28
C THR A 36 -5.99 -12.97 -1.20
N LYS A 37 -6.84 -12.16 -0.56
CA LYS A 37 -6.43 -11.27 0.51
C LYS A 37 -5.80 -12.01 1.69
N LEU A 38 -6.36 -13.14 2.10
CA LEU A 38 -5.81 -13.96 3.18
C LEU A 38 -4.42 -14.49 2.85
N SER A 39 -4.19 -14.96 1.61
CA SER A 39 -2.87 -15.43 1.18
C SER A 39 -1.82 -14.32 1.30
N HIS A 40 -2.15 -13.11 0.87
CA HIS A 40 -1.27 -11.95 1.04
C HIS A 40 -1.05 -11.60 2.53
N CYS A 41 -2.09 -11.65 3.36
CA CYS A 41 -1.96 -11.44 4.82
C CYS A 41 -1.00 -12.46 5.48
N VAL A 42 -1.11 -13.73 5.10
CA VAL A 42 -0.25 -14.80 5.65
C VAL A 42 1.21 -14.56 5.26
N LEU A 43 1.49 -14.29 3.98
CA LEU A 43 2.85 -14.01 3.51
C LEU A 43 3.42 -12.72 4.13
N TYR A 44 2.59 -11.70 4.30
CA TYR A 44 2.97 -10.49 5.02
C TYR A 44 3.33 -10.81 6.48
N GLY A 45 2.52 -11.61 7.15
CA GLY A 45 2.78 -12.06 8.52
C GLY A 45 4.11 -12.82 8.64
N PHE A 46 4.43 -13.69 7.67
CA PHE A 46 5.74 -14.36 7.63
C PHE A 46 6.89 -13.35 7.42
N ALA A 47 6.72 -12.38 6.53
CA ALA A 47 7.74 -11.35 6.28
C ALA A 47 7.99 -10.47 7.51
N LEU A 48 6.98 -10.22 8.36
CA LEU A 48 7.13 -9.50 9.61
C LEU A 48 8.16 -10.16 10.54
N GLY A 49 8.28 -11.49 10.52
CA GLY A 49 9.26 -12.22 11.29
C GLY A 49 10.71 -11.85 11.03
N HIS A 50 11.00 -11.23 9.89
CA HIS A 50 12.34 -10.78 9.49
C HIS A 50 12.60 -9.28 9.74
N ARG A 51 11.66 -8.56 10.34
CA ARG A 51 11.91 -7.18 10.78
C ARG A 51 12.78 -7.17 12.02
N TYR A 52 13.59 -6.13 12.16
CA TYR A 52 14.43 -5.92 13.35
C TYR A 52 13.57 -5.83 14.63
N GLU A 53 12.46 -5.10 14.54
CA GLU A 53 11.49 -4.95 15.61
C GLU A 53 10.07 -5.00 15.02
N ILE A 54 9.17 -5.70 15.74
CA ILE A 54 7.75 -5.78 15.37
C ILE A 54 6.97 -5.01 16.42
N ASP A 55 6.35 -3.92 16.00
CA ASP A 55 5.39 -3.23 16.86
C ASP A 55 4.07 -3.99 16.87
N TYR A 56 3.73 -4.53 18.01
CA TYR A 56 2.46 -5.24 18.23
C TYR A 56 1.37 -4.34 18.80
N SER A 57 1.61 -3.04 19.04
CA SER A 57 0.63 -2.10 19.60
C SER A 57 -0.56 -1.87 18.66
N ASP A 58 -0.30 -1.94 17.35
CA ASP A 58 -1.33 -1.81 16.31
C ASP A 58 -2.33 -2.97 16.27
N TYR A 59 -1.98 -4.12 16.89
CA TYR A 59 -2.80 -5.31 16.85
C TYR A 59 -3.46 -5.56 18.20
N LYS A 60 -4.78 -5.83 18.19
CA LYS A 60 -5.56 -6.08 19.43
C LYS A 60 -6.13 -7.49 19.48
N GLY A 61 -6.24 -8.04 20.68
CA GLY A 61 -6.91 -9.32 20.95
C GLY A 61 -6.36 -10.48 20.11
N VAL A 62 -7.25 -11.25 19.50
CA VAL A 62 -6.92 -12.44 18.70
C VAL A 62 -6.03 -12.10 17.50
N MET A 63 -6.15 -10.92 16.93
CA MET A 63 -5.32 -10.50 15.79
C MET A 63 -3.85 -10.40 16.20
N LYS A 64 -3.55 -9.88 17.39
CA LYS A 64 -2.17 -9.84 17.93
C LYS A 64 -1.54 -11.23 18.02
N LEU A 65 -2.31 -12.19 18.55
CA LEU A 65 -1.86 -13.58 18.64
C LEU A 65 -1.62 -14.17 17.24
N PHE A 66 -2.54 -13.95 16.32
CA PHE A 66 -2.42 -14.45 14.94
C PHE A 66 -1.17 -13.89 14.24
N VAL A 67 -0.94 -12.59 14.32
CA VAL A 67 0.27 -11.95 13.75
C VAL A 67 1.54 -12.48 14.42
N ALA A 68 1.55 -12.63 15.73
CA ALA A 68 2.70 -13.17 16.46
C ALA A 68 3.04 -14.61 16.04
N VAL A 69 2.03 -15.46 15.87
CA VAL A 69 2.21 -16.84 15.38
C VAL A 69 2.79 -16.84 13.97
N LEU A 70 2.22 -16.06 13.05
CA LEU A 70 2.73 -15.97 11.67
C LEU A 70 4.16 -15.45 11.62
N ALA A 71 4.48 -14.40 12.38
CA ALA A 71 5.83 -13.85 12.44
C ALA A 71 6.84 -14.88 12.99
N ASN A 72 6.48 -15.65 14.02
CA ASN A 72 7.36 -16.69 14.54
C ASN A 72 7.57 -17.86 13.56
N ILE A 73 6.53 -18.27 12.84
CA ILE A 73 6.67 -19.24 11.75
C ILE A 73 7.57 -18.66 10.66
N GLY A 74 7.36 -17.39 10.30
CA GLY A 74 8.14 -16.68 9.29
C GLY A 74 9.64 -16.67 9.58
N LYS A 75 10.07 -16.55 10.85
CA LYS A 75 11.48 -16.63 11.25
C LYS A 75 12.16 -17.95 10.87
N LEU A 76 11.39 -19.02 10.75
CA LEU A 76 11.90 -20.34 10.37
C LEU A 76 12.05 -20.52 8.87
N ILE A 77 11.45 -19.61 8.08
CA ILE A 77 11.44 -19.67 6.61
C ILE A 77 12.43 -18.62 6.09
N PRO A 78 13.45 -18.99 5.30
CA PRO A 78 14.38 -18.01 4.73
C PRO A 78 13.63 -16.91 3.95
N PHE A 79 13.95 -15.64 4.21
CA PHE A 79 13.27 -14.51 3.57
C PHE A 79 13.22 -14.58 2.03
N PRO A 80 14.24 -15.04 1.31
CA PRO A 80 14.16 -15.24 -0.14
C PRO A 80 13.05 -16.20 -0.59
N VAL A 81 12.70 -17.18 0.24
CA VAL A 81 11.59 -18.12 -0.04
C VAL A 81 10.25 -17.40 0.10
N ILE A 82 10.06 -16.65 1.19
CA ILE A 82 8.85 -15.82 1.39
C ILE A 82 8.70 -14.86 0.23
N TRP A 83 9.78 -14.19 -0.17
CA TRP A 83 9.80 -13.26 -1.31
C TRP A 83 9.43 -13.93 -2.64
N LYS A 84 9.96 -15.13 -2.90
CA LYS A 84 9.60 -15.90 -4.11
C LYS A 84 8.11 -16.26 -4.12
N LEU A 85 7.57 -16.68 -2.98
CA LEU A 85 6.14 -17.01 -2.85
C LEU A 85 5.26 -15.77 -3.05
N TRP A 86 5.63 -14.67 -2.42
CA TRP A 86 4.93 -13.38 -2.61
C TRP A 86 4.93 -12.96 -4.09
N SER A 87 6.11 -12.93 -4.69
CA SER A 87 6.26 -12.55 -6.10
C SER A 87 5.51 -13.50 -7.06
N ALA A 88 5.42 -14.78 -6.71
CA ALA A 88 4.65 -15.76 -7.50
C ALA A 88 3.14 -15.50 -7.37
N LEU A 89 2.67 -15.17 -6.17
CA LEU A 89 1.27 -14.83 -5.92
C LEU A 89 0.86 -13.55 -6.68
N CYS A 90 1.66 -12.47 -6.57
CA CYS A 90 1.42 -11.24 -7.31
C CYS A 90 1.38 -11.47 -8.82
N ARG A 91 2.35 -12.23 -9.36
CA ARG A 91 2.35 -12.59 -10.79
C ARG A 91 1.16 -13.45 -11.20
N PHE A 92 0.71 -14.35 -10.33
CA PHE A 92 -0.48 -15.17 -10.60
C PHE A 92 -1.74 -14.30 -10.68
N ASP A 93 -1.89 -13.38 -9.73
CA ASP A 93 -3.03 -12.46 -9.70
C ASP A 93 -3.01 -11.47 -10.88
N SER A 94 -1.84 -10.98 -11.28
CA SER A 94 -1.69 -10.05 -12.40
C SER A 94 -1.83 -10.69 -13.78
N ARG A 95 -1.61 -12.01 -13.92
CA ARG A 95 -1.73 -12.74 -15.21
C ARG A 95 -3.17 -12.94 -15.67
N LYS A 96 -4.11 -12.92 -14.75
CA LYS A 96 -5.53 -13.10 -15.06
C LYS A 96 -6.16 -11.73 -15.22
N GLU A 97 -7.02 -11.58 -16.21
CA GLU A 97 -7.89 -10.43 -16.26
C GLU A 97 -8.79 -10.43 -15.04
N ARG A 98 -8.46 -9.61 -14.08
CA ARG A 98 -9.23 -9.42 -12.85
C ARG A 98 -10.02 -8.13 -12.98
N PRO A 99 -11.30 -8.14 -12.57
CA PRO A 99 -12.13 -6.94 -12.66
C PRO A 99 -11.80 -5.88 -11.59
N LEU A 100 -11.02 -6.24 -10.58
CA LEU A 100 -10.63 -5.37 -9.49
C LEU A 100 -9.12 -5.41 -9.29
N TYR A 101 -8.60 -4.34 -8.69
CA TYR A 101 -7.25 -4.22 -8.15
C TYR A 101 -7.30 -3.93 -6.65
N PHE A 102 -6.22 -4.24 -5.95
CA PHE A 102 -6.03 -3.85 -4.55
C PHE A 102 -4.55 -3.61 -4.24
N TYR A 103 -4.27 -2.85 -3.20
CA TYR A 103 -2.90 -2.55 -2.81
C TYR A 103 -2.21 -3.76 -2.19
N THR A 104 -1.22 -4.32 -2.89
CA THR A 104 -0.41 -5.44 -2.40
C THR A 104 0.94 -5.02 -1.88
N GLY A 105 1.45 -3.89 -2.33
CA GLY A 105 2.72 -3.32 -1.89
C GLY A 105 2.67 -2.66 -0.51
N TYR A 106 1.54 -2.71 0.17
CA TYR A 106 1.31 -2.07 1.47
C TYR A 106 0.91 -3.06 2.55
N ALA A 107 0.77 -2.58 3.80
CA ALA A 107 0.31 -3.42 4.90
C ALA A 107 -1.15 -3.86 4.69
N PRO A 108 -1.57 -5.02 5.22
CA PRO A 108 -2.91 -5.58 5.02
C PRO A 108 -4.08 -4.69 5.47
N ASN A 109 -3.84 -3.71 6.32
CA ASN A 109 -4.84 -2.71 6.70
C ASN A 109 -5.29 -1.82 5.52
N TRP A 110 -4.55 -1.81 4.41
CA TRP A 110 -4.92 -1.13 3.17
C TRP A 110 -5.65 -2.03 2.15
N PHE A 111 -5.81 -3.31 2.43
CA PHE A 111 -6.48 -4.26 1.52
C PHE A 111 -7.99 -4.01 1.37
N TYR A 112 -8.57 -3.09 2.11
CA TYR A 112 -9.94 -2.64 1.91
C TYR A 112 -10.10 -1.77 0.66
N VAL A 113 -9.03 -1.12 0.20
CA VAL A 113 -9.04 -0.29 -1.00
C VAL A 113 -9.11 -1.22 -2.22
N GLU A 114 -10.27 -1.28 -2.82
CA GLU A 114 -10.56 -2.08 -4.02
C GLU A 114 -10.88 -1.13 -5.16
N MET A 115 -10.03 -1.11 -6.17
CA MET A 115 -10.21 -0.29 -7.36
C MET A 115 -10.82 -1.14 -8.46
N LYS A 116 -11.75 -0.61 -9.20
CA LYS A 116 -12.23 -1.25 -10.42
C LYS A 116 -11.19 -1.08 -11.52
N ARG A 117 -10.97 -2.14 -12.30
CA ARG A 117 -10.05 -2.09 -13.43
C ARG A 117 -10.40 -0.98 -14.41
N GLU A 118 -11.71 -0.79 -14.68
CA GLU A 118 -12.23 0.25 -15.58
C GLU A 118 -11.82 1.68 -15.18
N TRP A 119 -11.44 1.91 -13.91
CA TRP A 119 -10.99 3.22 -13.46
C TRP A 119 -9.59 3.59 -13.95
N ASP A 120 -8.79 2.57 -14.34
CA ASP A 120 -7.40 2.71 -14.79
C ASP A 120 -7.24 2.42 -16.29
N ASP A 121 -8.32 2.05 -16.99
CA ASP A 121 -8.28 1.72 -18.41
C ASP A 121 -8.03 2.97 -19.29
N GLU A 122 -8.43 4.15 -18.81
CA GLU A 122 -8.21 5.42 -19.49
C GLU A 122 -7.54 6.42 -18.57
N VAL A 123 -6.78 7.33 -19.17
CA VAL A 123 -6.17 8.46 -18.48
C VAL A 123 -6.77 9.77 -18.96
N VAL A 124 -6.96 10.70 -18.05
CA VAL A 124 -7.45 12.05 -18.31
C VAL A 124 -6.43 13.08 -17.86
N GLU A 125 -6.34 14.18 -18.55
CA GLU A 125 -5.47 15.28 -18.18
C GLU A 125 -6.19 16.21 -17.19
N MET A 126 -5.63 16.35 -16.00
CA MET A 126 -6.18 17.18 -14.93
C MET A 126 -5.25 18.34 -14.60
N PRO A 127 -5.80 19.56 -14.41
CA PRO A 127 -5.00 20.70 -14.00
C PRO A 127 -4.53 20.53 -12.54
N PHE A 128 -3.30 20.91 -12.28
CA PHE A 128 -2.73 20.97 -10.96
C PHE A 128 -1.81 22.19 -10.87
N GLU A 129 -2.24 23.19 -10.11
CA GLU A 129 -1.57 24.50 -10.01
C GLU A 129 -1.32 25.12 -11.40
N ASP A 130 -0.07 25.29 -11.80
CA ASP A 130 0.37 25.86 -13.08
C ASP A 130 0.68 24.82 -14.16
N THR A 131 0.41 23.55 -13.90
CA THR A 131 0.69 22.44 -14.80
C THR A 131 -0.50 21.49 -14.93
N LYS A 132 -0.30 20.37 -15.61
CA LYS A 132 -1.29 19.32 -15.77
C LYS A 132 -0.65 17.96 -15.60
N PHE A 133 -1.42 17.02 -15.06
CA PHE A 133 -1.00 15.63 -14.90
C PHE A 133 -2.01 14.69 -15.53
N TYR A 134 -1.50 13.56 -16.02
CA TYR A 134 -2.34 12.45 -16.41
C TYR A 134 -2.70 11.64 -15.17
N VAL A 135 -4.00 11.45 -14.98
CA VAL A 135 -4.56 10.67 -13.88
C VAL A 135 -5.51 9.60 -14.42
N PRO A 136 -5.73 8.49 -13.72
CA PRO A 136 -6.75 7.51 -14.10
C PRO A 136 -8.14 8.15 -14.23
N SER A 137 -8.96 7.72 -15.18
CA SER A 137 -10.30 8.28 -15.40
C SER A 137 -11.21 8.14 -14.17
N GLY A 138 -11.01 7.08 -13.36
CA GLY A 138 -11.73 6.85 -12.10
C GLY A 138 -11.11 7.49 -10.85
N TRP A 139 -10.39 8.59 -11.01
CA TRP A 139 -9.74 9.29 -9.90
C TRP A 139 -10.74 9.77 -8.82
N ASP A 140 -11.91 10.22 -9.21
CA ASP A 140 -12.94 10.73 -8.29
C ASP A 140 -13.49 9.60 -7.40
N GLU A 141 -13.82 8.47 -8.01
CA GLU A 141 -14.29 7.28 -7.28
C GLU A 141 -13.21 6.75 -6.33
N LEU A 142 -11.95 6.76 -6.76
CA LEU A 142 -10.83 6.34 -5.92
C LEU A 142 -10.65 7.27 -4.72
N LEU A 143 -10.64 8.58 -4.93
CA LEU A 143 -10.53 9.56 -3.86
C LEU A 143 -11.72 9.48 -2.90
N THR A 144 -12.94 9.31 -3.44
CA THR A 144 -14.14 9.12 -2.63
C THR A 144 -14.04 7.87 -1.77
N GLN A 145 -13.50 6.76 -2.30
CA GLN A 145 -13.32 5.54 -1.54
C GLN A 145 -12.28 5.70 -0.42
N LEU A 146 -11.21 6.43 -0.66
CA LEU A 146 -10.12 6.63 0.30
C LEU A 146 -10.48 7.62 1.39
N TYR A 147 -11.10 8.73 1.04
CA TYR A 147 -11.27 9.89 1.91
C TYR A 147 -12.73 10.31 2.14
N GLY A 148 -13.69 9.65 1.50
CA GLY A 148 -15.10 10.04 1.54
C GLY A 148 -15.33 11.34 0.77
N ASP A 149 -15.95 12.32 1.41
CA ASP A 149 -16.12 13.67 0.83
C ASP A 149 -14.79 14.44 0.88
N TYR A 150 -13.87 14.06 -0.03
CA TYR A 150 -12.50 14.61 -0.06
C TYR A 150 -12.45 16.10 -0.43
N MET A 151 -13.51 16.66 -1.01
CA MET A 151 -13.62 18.10 -1.28
C MET A 151 -13.90 18.90 -0.01
N LYS A 152 -14.31 18.24 1.07
CA LYS A 152 -14.55 18.88 2.35
C LYS A 152 -13.30 18.80 3.23
N LEU A 153 -12.75 19.94 3.56
CA LEU A 153 -11.61 19.99 4.47
C LEU A 153 -11.95 19.35 5.82
N PRO A 154 -11.05 18.53 6.37
CA PRO A 154 -11.23 17.96 7.69
C PRO A 154 -11.31 19.06 8.75
N PRO A 155 -11.88 18.79 9.94
CA PRO A 155 -11.83 19.72 11.06
C PRO A 155 -10.40 20.20 11.36
N LYS A 156 -10.24 21.43 11.81
CA LYS A 156 -8.92 22.06 12.03
C LYS A 156 -7.98 21.21 12.89
N GLU A 157 -8.53 20.49 13.87
CA GLU A 157 -7.78 19.61 14.77
C GLU A 157 -7.20 18.38 14.05
N LYS A 158 -7.74 18.04 12.88
CA LYS A 158 -7.27 16.92 12.04
C LYS A 158 -6.43 17.36 10.83
N GLN A 159 -6.23 18.67 10.66
CA GLN A 159 -5.38 19.22 9.60
C GLN A 159 -3.90 19.22 10.03
N ILE A 160 -3.44 18.08 10.53
CA ILE A 160 -2.04 17.88 10.94
C ILE A 160 -1.37 17.06 9.84
N PRO A 161 -0.28 17.53 9.23
CA PRO A 161 0.47 16.75 8.27
C PRO A 161 0.98 15.45 8.89
N GLU A 162 0.81 14.31 8.19
CA GLU A 162 1.33 13.01 8.67
C GLU A 162 2.87 12.99 8.79
N HIS A 163 3.53 13.91 8.11
CA HIS A 163 4.99 14.07 8.08
C HIS A 163 5.43 15.40 8.71
N SER A 164 4.77 15.82 9.80
CA SER A 164 5.05 17.07 10.50
C SER A 164 6.49 17.21 11.04
N ASP A 165 7.20 16.08 11.16
CA ASP A 165 8.59 16.04 11.65
C ASP A 165 9.63 16.31 10.56
N MET A 166 9.20 16.50 9.31
CA MET A 166 10.09 16.81 8.20
C MET A 166 10.20 18.33 8.02
N GLU A 167 11.31 18.90 8.45
CA GLU A 167 11.67 20.27 8.12
C GLU A 167 12.29 20.31 6.72
N ILE A 168 11.58 20.89 5.75
CA ILE A 168 12.13 21.13 4.41
C ILE A 168 12.83 22.49 4.44
N LYS A 169 14.17 22.49 4.37
CA LYS A 169 14.96 23.71 4.21
C LYS A 169 15.34 23.86 2.75
N ILE A 170 14.81 24.87 2.10
CA ILE A 170 15.23 25.26 0.76
C ILE A 170 16.35 26.29 0.93
N TYR A 171 17.50 26.00 0.36
CA TYR A 171 18.65 26.91 0.32
C TYR A 171 18.70 27.53 -1.09
N ASP A 172 18.70 28.86 -1.16
CA ASP A 172 18.89 29.62 -2.40
C ASP A 172 20.35 29.47 -2.93
#